data_5efb35f69d0aefd5a04c70d859b462e4
#
_entry.id   5efb35f69d0aefd5a04c70d859b462e4
#
_cell.length_a   1.000
_cell.length_b   1.000
_cell.length_c   1.000
_cell.angle_alpha   90.00
_cell.angle_beta   90.00
_cell.angle_gamma   90.00
#
_symmetry.space_group_name_H-M   'P 1'
#
loop_
_entity.id
_entity.type
_entity.pdbx_description
1 polymer ?
#
loop_
_entity_poly.entity_id
_entity_poly.type
_entity_poly.pdbx_seq_one_letter_code
_entity_poly.pdbx_strand_id
1 'polypeptide(L)'
;MRPIVKYSLIFVAPLLMTGTVLGGDRKDSGSVDATYAKRDVQPIPDQDGHVLTLTDAIGSSKNTAGTGYLDGFSFDAREIMDLKQGNGSSHGYAIFSNAGDQQIVKIDSVVTTIMKDGQPSTTMKGKWSIVKATGHLDGTRGDGTFTGYFTAKDKFHVDWEGWRSQPQANADAR
;
A
#
# COMPACT_ATOMS: atom_id res chain seq x y z
N MET A 1 -67.96 21.21 40.45
CA MET A 1 -66.53 21.19 40.37
C MET A 1 -66.14 20.16 39.32
N ARG A 2 -65.59 20.56 38.18
CA ARG A 2 -65.14 19.67 37.12
C ARG A 2 -63.59 19.60 37.15
N PRO A 3 -62.97 18.43 37.09
CA PRO A 3 -61.54 18.34 37.10
C PRO A 3 -60.95 18.71 35.72
N ILE A 4 -59.91 19.55 35.71
CA ILE A 4 -59.11 19.91 34.51
C ILE A 4 -58.09 18.87 34.31
N VAL A 5 -58.20 18.10 33.20
CA VAL A 5 -57.20 17.14 32.74
C VAL A 5 -56.11 17.89 31.96
N LYS A 6 -54.87 17.94 32.49
CA LYS A 6 -53.71 18.49 31.81
C LYS A 6 -53.08 17.40 30.92
N TYR A 7 -53.16 17.62 29.60
CA TYR A 7 -52.44 16.78 28.63
C TYR A 7 -51.00 17.32 28.51
N SER A 8 -50.01 16.51 28.94
CA SER A 8 -48.61 16.74 28.63
C SER A 8 -48.30 16.20 27.23
N LEU A 9 -47.99 17.10 26.31
CA LEU A 9 -47.46 16.73 24.99
C LEU A 9 -45.98 16.32 25.15
N ILE A 10 -45.71 15.04 24.98
CA ILE A 10 -44.33 14.54 24.88
C ILE A 10 -43.89 14.74 23.44
N PHE A 11 -42.96 15.69 23.22
CA PHE A 11 -42.28 15.89 21.95
C PHE A 11 -41.19 14.85 21.82
N VAL A 12 -41.40 13.80 21.03
CA VAL A 12 -40.34 12.84 20.63
C VAL A 12 -39.63 13.46 19.43
N ALA A 13 -38.47 14.02 19.66
CA ALA A 13 -37.60 14.46 18.59
C ALA A 13 -37.02 13.22 17.88
N PRO A 14 -37.10 13.10 16.54
CA PRO A 14 -36.43 12.03 15.82
C PRO A 14 -34.93 12.27 15.88
N LEU A 15 -34.21 11.33 16.48
CA LEU A 15 -32.74 11.26 16.45
C LEU A 15 -32.35 10.87 15.04
N LEU A 16 -31.98 11.84 14.21
CA LEU A 16 -31.38 11.61 12.91
C LEU A 16 -29.96 11.00 13.14
N MET A 17 -29.87 9.68 13.12
CA MET A 17 -28.61 9.01 12.99
C MET A 17 -28.07 9.26 11.57
N THR A 18 -27.16 10.21 11.42
CA THR A 18 -26.32 10.35 10.23
C THR A 18 -25.36 9.16 10.21
N GLY A 19 -25.80 8.04 9.66
CA GLY A 19 -24.92 6.93 9.36
C GLY A 19 -23.94 7.40 8.29
N THR A 20 -22.65 7.52 8.63
CA THR A 20 -21.57 7.59 7.63
C THR A 20 -21.64 6.33 6.80
N VAL A 21 -22.14 6.44 5.58
CA VAL A 21 -22.06 5.35 4.60
C VAL A 21 -20.60 5.21 4.27
N LEU A 22 -19.93 4.22 4.85
CA LEU A 22 -18.59 3.83 4.47
C LEU A 22 -18.64 3.35 3.01
N GLY A 23 -17.84 3.97 2.14
CA GLY A 23 -17.64 3.47 0.80
C GLY A 23 -17.22 2.00 0.90
N GLY A 24 -17.91 1.11 0.16
CA GLY A 24 -17.68 -0.34 0.27
C GLY A 24 -16.23 -0.71 -0.03
N ASP A 25 -15.74 -1.75 0.62
CA ASP A 25 -14.41 -2.32 0.35
C ASP A 25 -14.30 -2.75 -1.12
N ARG A 26 -13.21 -2.37 -1.76
CA ARG A 26 -12.91 -2.70 -3.16
C ARG A 26 -11.63 -3.52 -3.23
N LYS A 27 -11.65 -4.57 -4.05
CA LYS A 27 -10.46 -5.33 -4.39
C LYS A 27 -9.86 -4.77 -5.66
N ASP A 28 -8.59 -4.40 -5.62
CA ASP A 28 -7.81 -3.96 -6.77
C ASP A 28 -6.54 -4.79 -6.86
N SER A 29 -5.98 -4.88 -8.06
CA SER A 29 -4.67 -5.45 -8.31
C SER A 29 -3.94 -4.67 -9.40
N GLY A 30 -2.63 -4.75 -9.36
CA GLY A 30 -1.79 -4.04 -10.31
C GLY A 30 -0.37 -4.58 -10.31
N SER A 31 0.46 -3.93 -11.10
CA SER A 31 1.88 -4.22 -11.16
C SER A 31 2.72 -2.95 -11.08
N VAL A 32 3.98 -3.11 -10.72
CA VAL A 32 5.01 -2.06 -10.76
C VAL A 32 6.21 -2.62 -11.51
N ASP A 33 6.69 -1.87 -12.49
CA ASP A 33 7.99 -2.06 -13.11
C ASP A 33 8.93 -0.99 -12.59
N ALA A 34 10.05 -1.40 -11.96
CA ALA A 34 10.95 -0.48 -11.29
C ALA A 34 12.43 -0.82 -11.51
N THR A 35 13.25 0.20 -11.26
CA THR A 35 14.71 0.11 -11.33
C THR A 35 15.30 0.69 -10.05
N TYR A 36 16.33 0.06 -9.48
CA TYR A 36 17.10 0.66 -8.40
C TYR A 36 17.87 1.89 -8.91
N ALA A 37 17.50 3.05 -8.42
CA ALA A 37 18.22 4.30 -8.66
C ALA A 37 19.47 4.41 -7.78
N LYS A 38 19.43 3.80 -6.58
CA LYS A 38 20.54 3.75 -5.64
C LYS A 38 20.53 2.43 -4.87
N ARG A 39 21.73 1.91 -4.61
CA ARG A 39 21.96 0.77 -3.69
C ARG A 39 23.23 1.04 -2.90
N ASP A 40 23.09 1.14 -1.58
CA ASP A 40 24.20 1.25 -0.64
C ASP A 40 24.29 -0.07 0.13
N VAL A 41 25.37 -0.82 -0.10
CA VAL A 41 25.54 -2.17 0.46
C VAL A 41 26.63 -2.14 1.51
N GLN A 42 26.28 -2.49 2.74
CA GLN A 42 27.18 -2.53 3.89
C GLN A 42 27.38 -4.00 4.33
N PRO A 43 28.61 -4.54 4.20
CA PRO A 43 28.91 -5.88 4.71
C PRO A 43 28.78 -5.93 6.23
N ILE A 44 28.19 -7.00 6.75
CA ILE A 44 28.13 -7.30 8.18
C ILE A 44 29.08 -8.49 8.46
N PRO A 45 30.13 -8.32 9.26
CA PRO A 45 31.22 -9.32 9.37
C PRO A 45 30.92 -10.46 10.36
N ASP A 46 29.64 -10.80 10.57
CA ASP A 46 29.23 -11.91 11.44
C ASP A 46 29.24 -13.26 10.71
N GLN A 47 29.03 -13.24 9.39
CA GLN A 47 29.06 -14.43 8.52
C GLN A 47 29.24 -14.04 7.05
N ASP A 48 29.70 -14.98 6.23
CA ASP A 48 29.90 -14.76 4.79
C ASP A 48 28.58 -14.44 4.07
N GLY A 49 28.62 -13.39 3.22
CA GLY A 49 27.48 -12.95 2.42
C GLY A 49 26.35 -12.28 3.19
N HIS A 50 26.59 -11.86 4.46
CA HIS A 50 25.68 -11.04 5.20
C HIS A 50 25.87 -9.56 4.83
N VAL A 51 24.78 -8.91 4.39
CA VAL A 51 24.79 -7.51 4.00
C VAL A 51 23.55 -6.79 4.49
N LEU A 52 23.71 -5.57 4.93
CA LEU A 52 22.63 -4.60 5.09
C LEU A 52 22.65 -3.70 3.85
N THR A 53 21.51 -3.54 3.21
CA THR A 53 21.40 -2.73 1.99
C THR A 53 20.33 -1.67 2.15
N LEU A 54 20.67 -0.40 1.88
CA LEU A 54 19.70 0.68 1.70
C LEU A 54 19.49 0.87 0.19
N THR A 55 18.21 0.87 -0.24
CA THR A 55 17.86 1.00 -1.65
C THR A 55 16.87 2.14 -1.87
N ASP A 56 17.06 2.86 -2.99
CA ASP A 56 16.05 3.72 -3.61
C ASP A 56 15.68 3.11 -4.96
N ALA A 57 14.37 2.93 -5.22
CA ALA A 57 13.89 2.42 -6.48
C ALA A 57 12.84 3.36 -7.07
N ILE A 58 12.86 3.52 -8.37
CA ILE A 58 11.89 4.34 -9.13
C ILE A 58 11.23 3.52 -10.22
N GLY A 59 9.99 3.83 -10.53
CA GLY A 59 9.24 3.08 -11.53
C GLY A 59 7.86 3.66 -11.82
N SER A 60 6.99 2.81 -12.34
CA SER A 60 5.60 3.16 -12.61
C SER A 60 4.66 2.02 -12.25
N SER A 61 3.46 2.39 -11.84
CA SER A 61 2.37 1.47 -11.49
C SER A 61 1.38 1.35 -12.63
N LYS A 62 0.85 0.13 -12.81
CA LYS A 62 -0.22 -0.19 -13.75
C LYS A 62 -1.30 -0.97 -13.03
N ASN A 63 -2.56 -0.57 -13.18
CA ASN A 63 -3.69 -1.35 -12.70
C ASN A 63 -3.93 -2.53 -13.64
N THR A 64 -4.14 -3.72 -13.11
CA THR A 64 -4.40 -4.94 -13.89
C THR A 64 -5.83 -5.43 -13.71
N ALA A 65 -6.48 -5.13 -12.58
CA ALA A 65 -7.89 -5.41 -12.37
C ALA A 65 -8.46 -4.50 -11.27
N GLY A 66 -9.75 -4.22 -11.36
CA GLY A 66 -10.48 -3.38 -10.42
C GLY A 66 -10.91 -2.05 -11.03
N THR A 67 -10.60 -0.95 -10.36
CA THR A 67 -11.17 0.37 -10.67
C THR A 67 -10.21 1.33 -11.38
N GLY A 68 -9.06 0.88 -11.86
CA GLY A 68 -8.01 1.75 -12.38
C GLY A 68 -7.17 2.40 -11.28
N TYR A 69 -7.23 1.89 -10.06
CA TYR A 69 -6.53 2.42 -8.90
C TYR A 69 -5.01 2.36 -9.08
N LEU A 70 -4.34 3.49 -8.86
CA LEU A 70 -2.91 3.71 -9.07
C LEU A 70 -2.42 3.48 -10.52
N ASP A 71 -3.31 3.45 -11.52
CA ASP A 71 -2.91 3.32 -12.92
C ASP A 71 -2.14 4.56 -13.39
N GLY A 72 -0.96 4.36 -13.96
CA GLY A 72 -0.10 5.44 -14.44
C GLY A 72 0.57 6.28 -13.35
N PHE A 73 0.49 5.88 -12.08
CA PHE A 73 1.21 6.56 -11.00
C PHE A 73 2.72 6.30 -11.10
N SER A 74 3.53 7.32 -10.80
CA SER A 74 4.95 7.14 -10.52
C SER A 74 5.12 6.36 -9.22
N PHE A 75 6.17 5.56 -9.16
CA PHE A 75 6.55 4.75 -8.01
C PHE A 75 7.94 5.17 -7.53
N ASP A 76 8.08 5.42 -6.23
CA ASP A 76 9.34 5.68 -5.54
C ASP A 76 9.35 4.84 -4.26
N ALA A 77 10.33 3.96 -4.08
CA ALA A 77 10.45 3.12 -2.90
C ALA A 77 11.80 3.28 -2.22
N ARG A 78 11.78 3.24 -0.89
CA ARG A 78 12.97 3.25 -0.04
C ARG A 78 12.88 2.12 0.95
N GLU A 79 13.87 1.23 0.88
CA GLU A 79 13.88 -0.01 1.66
C GLU A 79 15.23 -0.25 2.30
N ILE A 80 15.18 -0.90 3.45
CA ILE A 80 16.32 -1.52 4.12
C ILE A 80 16.15 -3.02 3.99
N MET A 81 17.18 -3.69 3.47
CA MET A 81 17.24 -5.15 3.33
C MET A 81 18.34 -5.69 4.23
N ASP A 82 18.03 -6.70 5.02
CA ASP A 82 18.97 -7.48 5.82
C ASP A 82 19.04 -8.88 5.21
N LEU A 83 20.14 -9.16 4.46
CA LEU A 83 20.25 -10.34 3.63
C LEU A 83 21.48 -11.16 3.95
N LYS A 84 21.29 -12.47 4.13
CA LYS A 84 22.34 -13.49 4.25
C LYS A 84 22.35 -14.37 3.02
N GLN A 85 23.41 -14.27 2.21
CA GLN A 85 23.51 -14.98 0.94
C GLN A 85 22.27 -14.75 0.03
N GLY A 86 21.76 -13.49 -0.02
CA GLY A 86 20.62 -13.11 -0.80
C GLY A 86 19.23 -13.49 -0.21
N ASN A 87 19.20 -14.00 1.03
CA ASN A 87 17.97 -14.39 1.71
C ASN A 87 17.79 -13.57 2.99
N GLY A 88 16.57 -13.07 3.26
CA GLY A 88 16.32 -12.30 4.46
C GLY A 88 15.06 -11.46 4.37
N SER A 89 15.05 -10.34 5.09
CA SER A 89 13.90 -9.43 5.16
C SER A 89 14.17 -8.10 4.46
N SER A 90 13.10 -7.47 4.00
CA SER A 90 13.08 -6.09 3.53
C SER A 90 11.95 -5.33 4.19
N HIS A 91 12.21 -4.08 4.57
CA HIS A 91 11.26 -3.17 5.18
C HIS A 91 11.41 -1.79 4.59
N GLY A 92 10.31 -1.11 4.35
CA GLY A 92 10.37 0.25 3.81
C GLY A 92 9.04 0.87 3.50
N TYR A 93 9.10 1.85 2.61
CA TYR A 93 7.94 2.59 2.15
C TYR A 93 7.98 2.75 0.64
N ALA A 94 6.81 2.63 0.01
CA ALA A 94 6.63 3.02 -1.37
C ALA A 94 5.66 4.22 -1.44
N ILE A 95 5.96 5.13 -2.36
CA ILE A 95 5.21 6.35 -2.61
C ILE A 95 4.71 6.28 -4.04
N PHE A 96 3.40 6.31 -4.21
CA PHE A 96 2.74 6.45 -5.50
C PHE A 96 2.28 7.89 -5.68
N SER A 97 2.58 8.53 -6.81
CA SER A 97 2.24 9.93 -7.05
C SER A 97 1.75 10.17 -8.47
N ASN A 98 0.68 10.96 -8.62
CA ASN A 98 0.15 11.41 -9.92
C ASN A 98 -0.68 12.68 -9.74
N ALA A 99 -0.37 13.76 -10.50
CA ALA A 99 -1.18 14.97 -10.64
C ALA A 99 -1.73 15.58 -9.34
N GLY A 100 -0.94 15.54 -8.25
CA GLY A 100 -1.34 16.07 -6.93
C GLY A 100 -1.91 15.02 -5.97
N ASP A 101 -2.21 13.83 -6.45
CA ASP A 101 -2.55 12.68 -5.63
C ASP A 101 -1.29 11.97 -5.16
N GLN A 102 -1.27 11.57 -3.91
CA GLN A 102 -0.16 10.78 -3.37
C GLN A 102 -0.68 9.71 -2.42
N GLN A 103 -0.07 8.54 -2.47
CA GLN A 103 -0.29 7.47 -1.52
C GLN A 103 1.04 6.92 -1.03
N ILE A 104 1.18 6.81 0.29
CA ILE A 104 2.33 6.21 0.94
C ILE A 104 1.87 4.88 1.53
N VAL A 105 2.57 3.82 1.18
CA VAL A 105 2.37 2.49 1.74
C VAL A 105 3.61 2.04 2.49
N LYS A 106 3.43 1.40 3.64
CA LYS A 106 4.46 0.63 4.31
C LYS A 106 4.54 -0.74 3.64
N ILE A 107 5.75 -1.24 3.44
CA ILE A 107 6.04 -2.55 2.86
C ILE A 107 6.93 -3.36 3.79
N ASP A 108 6.60 -4.64 3.93
CA ASP A 108 7.35 -5.63 4.70
C ASP A 108 7.43 -6.92 3.87
N SER A 109 8.62 -7.43 3.58
CA SER A 109 8.77 -8.62 2.74
C SER A 109 9.88 -9.55 3.19
N VAL A 110 9.82 -10.77 2.64
CA VAL A 110 10.88 -11.75 2.66
C VAL A 110 11.47 -11.85 1.26
N VAL A 111 12.78 -11.75 1.18
CA VAL A 111 13.58 -11.94 -0.03
C VAL A 111 14.14 -13.37 -0.03
N THR A 112 13.98 -14.08 -1.11
CA THR A 112 14.49 -15.45 -1.27
C THR A 112 15.24 -15.57 -2.57
N THR A 113 16.50 -16.05 -2.49
CA THR A 113 17.34 -16.35 -3.63
C THR A 113 17.63 -17.84 -3.69
N ILE A 114 17.33 -18.45 -4.82
CA ILE A 114 17.65 -19.85 -5.12
C ILE A 114 18.51 -19.94 -6.39
N MET A 115 19.27 -20.99 -6.52
CA MET A 115 19.96 -21.31 -7.78
C MET A 115 18.99 -22.03 -8.70
N LYS A 116 18.71 -21.45 -9.87
CA LYS A 116 17.89 -22.04 -10.92
C LYS A 116 18.73 -22.10 -12.20
N ASP A 117 18.93 -23.29 -12.74
CA ASP A 117 19.74 -23.51 -13.96
C ASP A 117 21.13 -22.88 -13.87
N GLY A 118 21.79 -22.95 -12.69
CA GLY A 118 23.10 -22.38 -12.43
C GLY A 118 23.14 -20.85 -12.27
N GLN A 119 21.99 -20.16 -12.30
CA GLN A 119 21.88 -18.73 -12.11
C GLN A 119 21.08 -18.39 -10.85
N PRO A 120 21.41 -17.31 -10.12
CA PRO A 120 20.60 -16.87 -8.99
C PRO A 120 19.24 -16.33 -9.48
N SER A 121 18.17 -16.82 -8.86
CA SER A 121 16.81 -16.36 -9.08
C SER A 121 16.27 -15.81 -7.75
N THR A 122 16.03 -14.51 -7.69
CA THR A 122 15.57 -13.82 -6.48
C THR A 122 14.12 -13.40 -6.61
N THR A 123 13.35 -13.72 -5.59
CA THR A 123 11.95 -13.34 -5.46
C THR A 123 11.71 -12.59 -4.14
N MET A 124 10.69 -11.76 -4.13
CA MET A 124 10.20 -11.04 -2.94
C MET A 124 8.73 -11.38 -2.72
N LYS A 125 8.34 -11.67 -1.48
CA LYS A 125 6.93 -11.85 -1.11
C LYS A 125 6.67 -11.04 0.15
N GLY A 126 5.61 -10.24 0.12
CA GLY A 126 5.38 -9.35 1.23
C GLY A 126 3.95 -8.87 1.37
N LYS A 127 3.81 -7.95 2.31
CA LYS A 127 2.56 -7.24 2.62
C LYS A 127 2.79 -5.74 2.48
N TRP A 128 1.73 -5.05 2.13
CA TRP A 128 1.68 -3.60 2.11
C TRP A 128 0.48 -3.10 2.91
N SER A 129 0.59 -1.90 3.47
CA SER A 129 -0.52 -1.20 4.11
C SER A 129 -0.43 0.30 3.84
N ILE A 130 -1.57 0.94 3.58
CA ILE A 130 -1.64 2.38 3.38
C ILE A 130 -1.40 3.08 4.71
N VAL A 131 -0.41 3.96 4.78
CA VAL A 131 -0.12 4.79 5.96
C VAL A 131 -0.57 6.22 5.79
N LYS A 132 -0.62 6.71 4.54
CA LYS A 132 -1.13 8.06 4.22
C LYS A 132 -1.58 8.11 2.77
N ALA A 133 -2.62 8.88 2.52
CA ALA A 133 -3.05 9.27 1.18
C ALA A 133 -3.43 10.76 1.19
N THR A 134 -3.32 11.44 0.04
CA THR A 134 -3.64 12.85 -0.14
C THR A 134 -4.33 13.08 -1.50
N GLY A 135 -4.84 14.29 -1.73
CA GLY A 135 -5.57 14.62 -2.96
C GLY A 135 -6.91 13.88 -3.03
N HIS A 136 -7.26 13.36 -4.19
CA HIS A 136 -8.48 12.55 -4.37
C HIS A 136 -8.43 11.19 -3.65
N LEU A 137 -7.24 10.77 -3.20
CA LEU A 137 -7.05 9.54 -2.43
C LEU A 137 -7.16 9.77 -0.91
N ASP A 138 -7.35 11.01 -0.46
CA ASP A 138 -7.38 11.33 0.98
C ASP A 138 -8.39 10.47 1.74
N GLY A 139 -7.99 10.01 2.92
CA GLY A 139 -8.77 9.11 3.76
C GLY A 139 -8.85 7.65 3.29
N THR A 140 -8.24 7.30 2.13
CA THR A 140 -8.15 5.90 1.68
C THR A 140 -7.34 5.08 2.69
N ARG A 141 -7.87 3.91 3.04
CA ARG A 141 -7.21 2.90 3.88
C ARG A 141 -7.20 1.58 3.14
N GLY A 142 -6.27 0.70 3.48
CA GLY A 142 -6.21 -0.62 2.88
C GLY A 142 -4.89 -1.31 3.13
N ASP A 143 -4.89 -2.57 2.75
CA ASP A 143 -3.75 -3.46 2.86
C ASP A 143 -3.84 -4.59 1.83
N GLY A 144 -2.75 -5.30 1.65
CA GLY A 144 -2.69 -6.40 0.72
C GLY A 144 -1.35 -7.10 0.71
N THR A 145 -1.13 -7.85 -0.35
CA THR A 145 0.07 -8.64 -0.57
C THR A 145 0.72 -8.28 -1.90
N PHE A 146 1.99 -8.61 -2.01
CA PHE A 146 2.71 -8.51 -3.27
C PHE A 146 3.71 -9.65 -3.46
N THR A 147 4.04 -9.91 -4.72
CA THR A 147 5.12 -10.80 -5.12
C THR A 147 5.95 -10.09 -6.17
N GLY A 148 7.27 -10.09 -6.00
CA GLY A 148 8.19 -9.48 -6.96
C GLY A 148 9.28 -10.43 -7.40
N TYR A 149 9.90 -10.15 -8.54
CA TYR A 149 11.04 -10.86 -9.08
C TYR A 149 11.93 -9.93 -9.90
N PHE A 150 13.21 -10.26 -9.96
CA PHE A 150 14.17 -9.49 -10.76
C PHE A 150 14.07 -9.85 -12.22
N THR A 151 13.95 -8.85 -13.09
CA THR A 151 13.97 -8.98 -14.56
C THR A 151 15.36 -8.70 -15.14
N ALA A 152 16.19 -7.98 -14.39
CA ALA A 152 17.61 -7.74 -14.67
C ALA A 152 18.34 -7.43 -13.36
N LYS A 153 19.66 -7.17 -13.40
CA LYS A 153 20.51 -6.93 -12.22
C LYS A 153 19.96 -5.83 -11.28
N ASP A 154 19.36 -4.79 -11.84
CA ASP A 154 18.85 -3.61 -11.16
C ASP A 154 17.38 -3.34 -11.42
N LYS A 155 16.70 -4.21 -12.19
CA LYS A 155 15.29 -4.08 -12.56
C LYS A 155 14.47 -5.19 -11.94
N PHE A 156 13.27 -4.83 -11.47
CA PHE A 156 12.34 -5.79 -10.91
C PHE A 156 10.90 -5.46 -11.28
N HIS A 157 10.10 -6.50 -11.28
CA HIS A 157 8.66 -6.46 -11.45
C HIS A 157 7.98 -6.88 -10.15
N VAL A 158 6.89 -6.23 -9.80
CA VAL A 158 6.06 -6.55 -8.62
C VAL A 158 4.61 -6.63 -9.05
N ASP A 159 3.95 -7.73 -8.74
CA ASP A 159 2.50 -7.86 -8.78
C ASP A 159 1.95 -7.64 -7.37
N TRP A 160 0.91 -6.82 -7.25
CA TRP A 160 0.26 -6.53 -5.99
C TRP A 160 -1.26 -6.73 -6.07
N GLU A 161 -1.87 -7.13 -4.97
CA GLU A 161 -3.32 -7.16 -4.81
C GLU A 161 -3.70 -6.77 -3.37
N GLY A 162 -4.92 -6.28 -3.18
CA GLY A 162 -5.40 -5.97 -1.85
C GLY A 162 -6.79 -5.36 -1.82
N TRP A 163 -7.20 -5.02 -0.62
CA TRP A 163 -8.48 -4.38 -0.35
C TRP A 163 -8.24 -2.94 0.09
N ARG A 164 -9.12 -2.06 -0.35
CA ARG A 164 -9.15 -0.68 0.11
C ARG A 164 -10.56 -0.19 0.35
N SER A 165 -10.70 0.71 1.30
CA SER A 165 -11.89 1.53 1.51
C SER A 165 -11.52 2.99 1.30
N GLN A 166 -12.42 3.74 0.69
CA GLN A 166 -12.28 5.19 0.53
C GLN A 166 -13.51 5.85 1.18
N PRO A 167 -13.33 6.90 2.00
CA PRO A 167 -14.45 7.64 2.49
C PRO A 167 -15.30 8.16 1.31
N GLN A 168 -16.61 8.01 1.41
CA GLN A 168 -17.49 8.64 0.44
C GLN A 168 -17.34 10.15 0.58
N ALA A 169 -17.02 10.86 -0.49
CA ALA A 169 -17.03 12.32 -0.49
C ALA A 169 -18.43 12.76 -0.05
N ASN A 170 -18.51 13.56 1.00
CA ASN A 170 -19.77 14.09 1.47
C ASN A 170 -20.44 14.84 0.31
N ALA A 171 -21.62 14.38 -0.11
CA ALA A 171 -22.40 15.00 -1.18
C ALA A 171 -22.95 16.40 -0.79
N ASP A 172 -22.64 16.89 0.40
CA ASP A 172 -23.17 18.11 1.00
C ASP A 172 -22.27 19.35 0.86
N ALA A 173 -21.25 19.31 0.02
CA ALA A 173 -20.47 20.51 -0.32
C ALA A 173 -21.01 21.15 -1.61
N ARG A 174 -22.26 21.64 -1.57
CA ARG A 174 -22.83 22.56 -2.57
C ARG A 174 -23.39 23.79 -1.90
#